data_f6c24a84e10e282164ea0dfe2e2a57ec
#
_entry.id   f6c24a84e10e282164ea0dfe2e2a57ec
#
_cell.length_a   1.000
_cell.length_b   1.000
_cell.length_c   1.000
_cell.angle_alpha   90.00
_cell.angle_beta   90.00
_cell.angle_gamma   90.00
#
_symmetry.space_group_name_H-M   'P 1'
#
loop_
_entity.id
_entity.type
_entity.pdbx_description
1 polymer ?
#
loop_
_entity_poly.entity_id
_entity_poly.type
_entity_poly.pdbx_seq_one_letter_code
_entity_poly.pdbx_strand_id
1 'polypeptide(L)'
;TELQARAYEKFLQQDVPADKREPVGLEGLLREVFPIVSYDEKIRIEYHKYHLEKPRYTPLECRELRLTYGLPLRVTVRLIMEGREEDVTEDIYLGDIPVMLGGGEFIVNGAMRVIVSQLHRSPGIDFSIAQTLHDRPLHSAKIVPERGSWIELEVTKKDVLGMKIDQSAKIAATTFLRALWNPLAEGEGREVVPPFSTTDRILESFYDVEDVRVTKLTPEHYSAEDIVDQETGEL
;
A
#
# COMPACT_ATOMS: atom_id res chain seq x y z
N THR A 1 4.83 -9.84 28.34
CA THR A 1 3.35 -9.68 28.29
C THR A 1 2.93 -8.22 28.32
N GLU A 2 3.65 -7.35 29.05
CA GLU A 2 3.31 -5.91 29.13
C GLU A 2 3.31 -5.20 27.77
N LEU A 3 4.26 -5.53 26.88
CA LEU A 3 4.30 -4.94 25.52
C LEU A 3 3.07 -5.33 24.71
N GLN A 4 2.66 -6.59 24.78
CA GLN A 4 1.48 -7.10 24.07
C GLN A 4 0.19 -6.50 24.63
N ALA A 5 0.05 -6.36 25.94
CA ALA A 5 -1.10 -5.75 26.57
C ALA A 5 -1.25 -4.27 26.16
N ARG A 6 -0.17 -3.49 26.25
CA ARG A 6 -0.17 -2.08 25.80
C ARG A 6 -0.47 -1.93 24.31
N ALA A 7 0.09 -2.81 23.47
CA ALA A 7 -0.20 -2.80 22.04
C ALA A 7 -1.68 -3.10 21.76
N TYR A 8 -2.27 -4.02 22.51
CA TYR A 8 -3.68 -4.37 22.37
C TYR A 8 -4.61 -3.26 22.88
N GLU A 9 -4.31 -2.64 24.01
CA GLU A 9 -5.03 -1.47 24.50
C GLU A 9 -5.00 -0.31 23.49
N LYS A 10 -3.82 -0.04 22.93
CA LYS A 10 -3.66 0.97 21.87
C LYS A 10 -4.40 0.59 20.60
N PHE A 11 -4.49 -0.69 20.27
CA PHE A 11 -5.24 -1.18 19.10
C PHE A 11 -6.74 -0.96 19.27
N LEU A 12 -7.30 -1.32 20.42
CA LEU A 12 -8.74 -1.24 20.67
C LEU A 12 -9.21 0.14 21.10
N GLN A 13 -8.40 0.93 21.81
CA GLN A 13 -8.76 2.22 22.37
C GLN A 13 -10.16 2.23 23.04
N GLN A 14 -10.49 1.14 23.73
CA GLN A 14 -11.84 0.89 24.25
C GLN A 14 -12.28 1.96 25.26
N ASP A 15 -11.36 2.39 26.15
CA ASP A 15 -11.63 3.36 27.22
C ASP A 15 -11.50 4.82 26.77
N VAL A 16 -11.15 5.04 25.48
CA VAL A 16 -11.00 6.38 24.90
C VAL A 16 -12.31 6.81 24.24
N PRO A 17 -12.86 7.98 24.59
CA PRO A 17 -14.03 8.55 23.92
C PRO A 17 -13.82 8.62 22.39
N ALA A 18 -14.86 8.36 21.60
CA ALA A 18 -14.77 8.24 20.15
C ALA A 18 -14.17 9.48 19.47
N ASP A 19 -14.44 10.68 19.99
CA ASP A 19 -13.94 11.97 19.51
C ASP A 19 -12.44 12.20 19.79
N LYS A 20 -11.85 11.43 20.72
CA LYS A 20 -10.45 11.56 21.15
C LYS A 20 -9.56 10.39 20.71
N ARG A 21 -10.11 9.44 19.96
CA ARG A 21 -9.34 8.29 19.48
C ARG A 21 -8.32 8.71 18.44
N GLU A 22 -7.11 8.18 18.59
CA GLU A 22 -6.05 8.32 17.59
C GLU A 22 -6.35 7.46 16.35
N PRO A 23 -5.97 7.90 15.13
CA PRO A 23 -6.14 7.12 13.90
C PRO A 23 -5.11 5.99 13.80
N VAL A 24 -5.10 5.08 14.79
CA VAL A 24 -4.24 3.90 14.87
C VAL A 24 -5.07 2.67 15.24
N GLY A 25 -4.56 1.48 14.91
CA GLY A 25 -5.22 0.23 15.22
C GLY A 25 -6.60 0.12 14.56
N LEU A 26 -7.63 -0.25 15.35
CA LEU A 26 -8.99 -0.45 14.84
C LEU A 26 -9.61 0.84 14.30
N GLU A 27 -9.41 1.97 14.99
CA GLU A 27 -9.89 3.28 14.53
C GLU A 27 -9.24 3.69 13.19
N GLY A 28 -7.92 3.50 13.07
CA GLY A 28 -7.18 3.78 11.83
C GLY A 28 -7.67 2.93 10.67
N LEU A 29 -7.88 1.63 10.89
CA LEU A 29 -8.41 0.71 9.90
C LEU A 29 -9.82 1.12 9.42
N LEU A 30 -10.71 1.47 10.34
CA LEU A 30 -12.07 1.89 9.97
C LEU A 30 -12.06 3.19 9.17
N ARG A 31 -11.21 4.15 9.52
CA ARG A 31 -11.06 5.40 8.76
C ARG A 31 -10.42 5.21 7.38
N GLU A 32 -9.61 4.18 7.19
CA GLU A 32 -9.03 3.82 5.89
C GLU A 32 -10.07 3.17 4.97
N VAL A 33 -10.93 2.29 5.52
CA VAL A 33 -11.96 1.58 4.76
C VAL A 33 -13.11 2.49 4.37
N PHE A 34 -13.49 3.42 5.24
CA PHE A 34 -14.59 4.36 5.00
C PHE A 34 -14.04 5.73 4.57
N PRO A 35 -14.77 6.48 3.74
CA PRO A 35 -16.11 6.20 3.23
C PRO A 35 -16.13 5.16 2.11
N ILE A 36 -17.17 4.35 2.08
CA ILE A 36 -17.45 3.44 0.97
C ILE A 36 -18.41 4.16 0.02
N VAL A 37 -17.99 4.34 -1.23
CA VAL A 37 -18.75 5.06 -2.25
C VAL A 37 -19.12 4.10 -3.37
N SER A 38 -20.36 4.18 -3.85
CA SER A 38 -20.82 3.40 -5.02
C SER A 38 -20.14 3.89 -6.29
N TYR A 39 -20.08 3.04 -7.32
CA TYR A 39 -19.45 3.36 -8.61
C TYR A 39 -20.05 4.60 -9.29
N ASP A 40 -21.34 4.86 -9.09
CA ASP A 40 -22.07 6.01 -9.63
C ASP A 40 -22.07 7.23 -8.68
N GLU A 41 -21.32 7.15 -7.58
CA GLU A 41 -21.15 8.16 -6.51
C GLU A 41 -22.46 8.59 -5.81
N LYS A 42 -23.58 7.94 -6.10
CA LYS A 42 -24.90 8.30 -5.57
C LYS A 42 -25.15 7.79 -4.16
N ILE A 43 -24.40 6.78 -3.74
CA ILE A 43 -24.53 6.17 -2.42
C ILE A 43 -23.18 6.23 -1.71
N ARG A 44 -23.19 6.78 -0.51
CA ARG A 44 -22.02 6.91 0.32
C ARG A 44 -22.30 6.43 1.73
N ILE A 45 -21.41 5.58 2.27
CA ILE A 45 -21.48 5.11 3.65
C ILE A 45 -20.30 5.71 4.38
N GLU A 46 -20.58 6.54 5.39
CA GLU A 46 -19.58 7.19 6.22
C GLU A 46 -19.47 6.51 7.58
N TYR A 47 -18.25 6.35 8.07
CA TYR A 47 -17.95 5.91 9.42
C TYR A 47 -18.15 7.05 10.41
N HIS A 48 -18.81 6.76 11.55
CA HIS A 48 -18.97 7.71 12.62
C HIS A 48 -18.18 7.32 13.88
N LYS A 49 -18.46 6.13 14.43
CA LYS A 49 -17.79 5.58 15.61
C LYS A 49 -17.94 4.08 15.69
N TYR A 50 -17.13 3.42 16.49
CA TYR A 50 -17.37 2.03 16.89
C TYR A 50 -17.54 1.92 18.40
N HIS A 51 -18.20 0.88 18.83
CA HIS A 51 -18.28 0.46 20.22
C HIS A 51 -18.23 -1.06 20.35
N LEU A 52 -17.75 -1.51 21.49
CA LEU A 52 -17.65 -2.91 21.84
C LEU A 52 -18.71 -3.20 22.90
N GLU A 53 -19.52 -4.22 22.66
CA GLU A 53 -20.53 -4.67 23.60
C GLU A 53 -19.93 -5.60 24.65
N LYS A 54 -20.73 -5.97 25.67
CA LYS A 54 -20.30 -6.95 26.68
C LYS A 54 -20.16 -8.35 26.07
N PRO A 55 -19.20 -9.15 26.53
CA PRO A 55 -19.04 -10.51 26.05
C PRO A 55 -20.29 -11.34 26.37
N ARG A 56 -20.66 -12.24 25.45
CA ARG A 56 -21.83 -13.12 25.60
C ARG A 56 -21.58 -14.27 26.59
N TYR A 57 -20.34 -14.71 26.68
CA TYR A 57 -19.91 -15.84 27.50
C TYR A 57 -18.72 -15.43 28.38
N THR A 58 -18.55 -16.12 29.49
CA THR A 58 -17.37 -15.95 30.33
C THR A 58 -16.15 -16.68 29.73
N PRO A 59 -14.92 -16.35 30.12
CA PRO A 59 -13.73 -17.06 29.68
C PRO A 59 -13.77 -18.57 29.95
N LEU A 60 -14.36 -18.98 31.09
CA LEU A 60 -14.50 -20.39 31.46
C LEU A 60 -15.48 -21.12 30.52
N GLU A 61 -16.65 -20.56 30.30
CA GLU A 61 -17.63 -21.11 29.38
C GLU A 61 -17.09 -21.22 27.94
N CYS A 62 -16.31 -20.21 27.47
CA CYS A 62 -15.67 -20.28 26.17
C CYS A 62 -14.69 -21.46 26.04
N ARG A 63 -13.98 -21.80 27.12
CA ARG A 63 -13.07 -22.97 27.14
C ARG A 63 -13.84 -24.28 27.09
N GLU A 64 -14.89 -24.41 27.89
CA GLU A 64 -15.72 -25.63 27.99
C GLU A 64 -16.50 -25.85 26.66
N LEU A 65 -17.12 -24.82 26.13
CA LEU A 65 -17.93 -24.86 24.91
C LEU A 65 -17.11 -24.78 23.62
N ARG A 66 -15.78 -24.67 23.72
CA ARG A 66 -14.83 -24.51 22.58
C ARG A 66 -15.15 -23.28 21.71
N LEU A 67 -15.52 -22.20 22.36
CA LEU A 67 -15.79 -20.91 21.72
C LEU A 67 -14.60 -19.97 21.78
N THR A 68 -14.64 -18.90 21.01
CA THR A 68 -13.71 -17.79 21.09
C THR A 68 -14.24 -16.73 22.05
N TYR A 69 -13.44 -16.31 23.02
CA TYR A 69 -13.81 -15.24 23.92
C TYR A 69 -13.62 -13.89 23.23
N GLY A 70 -14.72 -13.21 22.97
CA GLY A 70 -14.72 -11.96 22.21
C GLY A 70 -15.81 -10.99 22.63
N LEU A 71 -15.65 -9.75 22.18
CA LEU A 71 -16.63 -8.68 22.32
C LEU A 71 -17.29 -8.41 20.98
N PRO A 72 -18.63 -8.33 20.91
CA PRO A 72 -19.30 -7.89 19.71
C PRO A 72 -18.88 -6.47 19.31
N LEU A 73 -18.37 -6.33 18.09
CA LEU A 73 -18.03 -5.03 17.50
C LEU A 73 -19.24 -4.49 16.74
N ARG A 74 -19.67 -3.32 17.11
CA ARG A 74 -20.64 -2.53 16.35
C ARG A 74 -20.02 -1.25 15.86
N VAL A 75 -20.38 -0.88 14.64
CA VAL A 75 -19.96 0.34 13.98
C VAL A 75 -21.17 1.17 13.62
N THR A 76 -21.20 2.41 14.10
CA THR A 76 -22.19 3.40 13.71
C THR A 76 -21.78 3.97 12.36
N VAL A 77 -22.62 3.79 11.37
CA VAL A 77 -22.43 4.32 10.01
C VAL A 77 -23.55 5.24 9.62
N ARG A 78 -23.25 6.19 8.75
CA ARG A 78 -24.23 7.09 8.12
C ARG A 78 -24.32 6.79 6.65
N LEU A 79 -25.52 6.45 6.18
CA LEU A 79 -25.84 6.22 4.79
C LEU A 79 -26.40 7.50 4.17
N ILE A 80 -25.70 8.02 3.18
CA ILE A 80 -26.07 9.19 2.40
C ILE A 80 -26.45 8.70 1.00
N MET A 81 -27.63 9.09 0.52
CA MET A 81 -28.10 8.75 -0.82
C MET A 81 -28.54 10.02 -1.55
N GLU A 82 -28.07 10.20 -2.78
CA GLU A 82 -28.52 11.28 -3.65
C GLU A 82 -30.04 11.21 -3.86
N GLY A 83 -30.73 12.34 -3.65
CA GLY A 83 -32.18 12.43 -3.80
C GLY A 83 -33.01 12.05 -2.56
N ARG A 84 -32.39 11.70 -1.43
CA ARG A 84 -33.05 11.61 -0.11
C ARG A 84 -32.79 12.86 0.72
N GLU A 85 -33.83 13.34 1.40
CA GLU A 85 -33.71 14.51 2.30
C GLU A 85 -33.08 14.18 3.66
N GLU A 86 -33.15 12.92 4.08
CA GLU A 86 -32.64 12.49 5.39
C GLU A 86 -31.60 11.35 5.24
N ASP A 87 -30.48 11.53 5.93
CA ASP A 87 -29.45 10.50 6.08
C ASP A 87 -29.92 9.45 7.11
N VAL A 88 -29.61 8.21 6.85
CA VAL A 88 -29.91 7.11 7.76
C VAL A 88 -28.66 6.75 8.55
N THR A 89 -28.76 6.81 9.89
CA THR A 89 -27.68 6.39 10.79
C THR A 89 -28.06 5.11 11.50
N GLU A 90 -27.23 4.09 11.38
CA GLU A 90 -27.47 2.77 12.00
C GLU A 90 -26.21 2.18 12.62
N ASP A 91 -26.40 1.33 13.64
CA ASP A 91 -25.38 0.53 14.26
C ASP A 91 -25.31 -0.87 13.63
N ILE A 92 -24.24 -1.13 12.90
CA ILE A 92 -24.02 -2.40 12.19
C ILE A 92 -23.11 -3.31 13.02
N TYR A 93 -23.53 -4.56 13.23
CA TYR A 93 -22.69 -5.59 13.80
C TYR A 93 -21.72 -6.13 12.75
N LEU A 94 -20.42 -5.99 12.99
CA LEU A 94 -19.37 -6.48 12.08
C LEU A 94 -18.81 -7.85 12.46
N GLY A 95 -18.95 -8.26 13.71
CA GLY A 95 -18.41 -9.53 14.22
C GLY A 95 -17.90 -9.40 15.64
N ASP A 96 -17.30 -10.47 16.17
CA ASP A 96 -16.72 -10.47 17.50
C ASP A 96 -15.20 -10.27 17.40
N ILE A 97 -14.67 -9.36 18.21
CA ILE A 97 -13.22 -9.16 18.35
C ILE A 97 -12.75 -9.99 19.55
N PRO A 98 -11.75 -10.91 19.37
CA PRO A 98 -11.18 -11.65 20.48
C PRO A 98 -10.60 -10.72 21.55
N VAL A 99 -10.83 -11.04 22.81
CA VAL A 99 -10.36 -10.25 23.97
C VAL A 99 -9.11 -10.87 24.58
N MET A 100 -8.12 -10.00 24.80
CA MET A 100 -6.91 -10.39 25.55
C MET A 100 -7.25 -10.46 27.04
N LEU A 101 -6.88 -11.56 27.67
CA LEU A 101 -6.93 -11.72 29.12
C LEU A 101 -5.70 -11.08 29.79
N GLY A 102 -5.72 -10.99 31.12
CA GLY A 102 -4.73 -10.23 31.88
C GLY A 102 -3.27 -10.68 31.76
N GLY A 103 -3.01 -11.89 31.25
CA GLY A 103 -1.66 -12.42 31.01
C GLY A 103 -1.16 -12.25 29.57
N GLY A 104 -1.94 -11.63 28.69
CA GLY A 104 -1.59 -11.46 27.26
C GLY A 104 -2.09 -12.61 26.37
N GLU A 105 -2.88 -13.51 26.92
CA GLU A 105 -3.47 -14.65 26.23
C GLU A 105 -4.88 -14.33 25.71
N PHE A 106 -5.28 -15.08 24.67
CA PHE A 106 -6.62 -15.14 24.10
C PHE A 106 -7.19 -16.54 24.23
N ILE A 107 -8.51 -16.66 24.27
CA ILE A 107 -9.19 -17.94 24.12
C ILE A 107 -9.78 -18.00 22.71
N VAL A 108 -9.25 -18.91 21.90
CA VAL A 108 -9.70 -19.10 20.49
C VAL A 108 -10.10 -20.57 20.33
N ASN A 109 -11.37 -20.81 20.01
CA ASN A 109 -11.95 -22.14 19.89
C ASN A 109 -11.69 -23.01 21.14
N GLY A 110 -11.81 -22.40 22.31
CA GLY A 110 -11.59 -23.05 23.61
C GLY A 110 -10.13 -23.24 24.02
N ALA A 111 -9.17 -22.97 23.15
CA ALA A 111 -7.74 -23.09 23.44
C ALA A 111 -7.13 -21.73 23.80
N MET A 112 -6.25 -21.73 24.80
CA MET A 112 -5.49 -20.52 25.13
C MET A 112 -4.39 -20.30 24.10
N ARG A 113 -4.31 -19.10 23.56
CA ARG A 113 -3.38 -18.68 22.51
C ARG A 113 -2.71 -17.36 22.90
N VAL A 114 -1.48 -17.19 22.45
CA VAL A 114 -0.73 -15.93 22.58
C VAL A 114 -0.26 -15.49 21.20
N ILE A 115 -0.17 -14.17 20.98
CA ILE A 115 0.45 -13.61 19.79
C ILE A 115 1.95 -13.56 20.04
N VAL A 116 2.71 -14.23 19.17
CA VAL A 116 4.18 -14.23 19.21
C VAL A 116 4.70 -13.16 18.25
N SER A 117 5.59 -12.31 18.76
CA SER A 117 6.26 -11.30 17.94
C SER A 117 7.10 -11.96 16.86
N GLN A 118 7.01 -11.42 15.64
CA GLN A 118 7.78 -11.89 14.49
C GLN A 118 8.60 -10.73 13.90
N LEU A 119 9.81 -11.06 13.46
CA LEU A 119 10.63 -10.13 12.71
C LEU A 119 10.22 -10.16 11.24
N HIS A 120 10.01 -9.01 10.66
CA HIS A 120 9.78 -8.85 9.22
C HIS A 120 10.62 -7.71 8.68
N ARG A 121 10.77 -7.62 7.37
CA ARG A 121 11.45 -6.48 6.75
C ARG A 121 10.61 -5.22 6.97
N SER A 122 11.28 -4.14 7.39
CA SER A 122 10.62 -2.84 7.51
C SER A 122 10.18 -2.32 6.14
N PRO A 123 9.04 -1.65 6.05
CA PRO A 123 8.69 -0.88 4.87
C PRO A 123 9.78 0.15 4.56
N GLY A 124 10.11 0.30 3.29
CA GLY A 124 11.16 1.22 2.85
C GLY A 124 11.82 0.77 1.55
N ILE A 125 12.93 1.41 1.24
CA ILE A 125 13.74 1.11 0.05
C ILE A 125 15.12 0.65 0.49
N ASP A 126 15.49 -0.57 0.10
CA ASP A 126 16.80 -1.15 0.32
C ASP A 126 17.63 -1.07 -0.97
N PHE A 127 18.77 -0.39 -0.92
CA PHE A 127 19.72 -0.34 -2.03
C PHE A 127 20.81 -1.37 -1.83
N SER A 128 21.18 -2.09 -2.88
CA SER A 128 22.26 -3.06 -2.86
C SER A 128 23.09 -3.02 -4.14
N ILE A 129 24.32 -3.46 -4.02
CA ILE A 129 25.27 -3.55 -5.13
C ILE A 129 25.74 -4.99 -5.19
N ALA A 130 25.47 -5.67 -6.32
CA ALA A 130 26.01 -6.97 -6.58
C ALA A 130 27.29 -6.86 -7.43
N GLN A 131 28.38 -7.49 -6.99
CA GLN A 131 29.59 -7.60 -7.77
C GLN A 131 29.47 -8.75 -8.75
N THR A 132 29.82 -8.52 -10.00
CA THR A 132 29.93 -9.58 -11.02
C THR A 132 31.35 -10.09 -11.12
N LEU A 133 31.54 -11.27 -11.74
CA LEU A 133 32.85 -11.89 -12.02
C LEU A 133 33.86 -10.97 -12.77
N HIS A 134 33.40 -9.86 -13.33
CA HIS A 134 34.21 -8.89 -14.06
C HIS A 134 34.31 -7.53 -13.32
N ASP A 135 34.17 -7.53 -12.01
CA ASP A 135 34.33 -6.38 -11.11
C ASP A 135 33.38 -5.19 -11.40
N ARG A 136 32.36 -5.40 -12.23
CA ARG A 136 31.39 -4.37 -12.54
C ARG A 136 30.26 -4.37 -11.50
N PRO A 137 30.03 -3.23 -10.79
CA PRO A 137 28.94 -3.14 -9.83
C PRO A 137 27.60 -3.12 -10.55
N LEU A 138 26.69 -4.02 -10.14
CA LEU A 138 25.29 -3.99 -10.56
C LEU A 138 24.44 -3.45 -9.43
N HIS A 139 23.84 -2.30 -9.67
CA HIS A 139 22.98 -1.63 -8.71
C HIS A 139 21.57 -2.24 -8.73
N SER A 140 21.02 -2.40 -7.55
CA SER A 140 19.62 -2.82 -7.39
C SER A 140 18.96 -2.07 -6.24
N ALA A 141 17.66 -1.86 -6.38
CA ALA A 141 16.82 -1.28 -5.36
C ALA A 141 15.61 -2.17 -5.12
N LYS A 142 15.28 -2.42 -3.86
CA LYS A 142 14.13 -3.21 -3.45
C LYS A 142 13.19 -2.35 -2.64
N ILE A 143 11.98 -2.16 -3.15
CA ILE A 143 10.93 -1.41 -2.51
C ILE A 143 10.04 -2.39 -1.75
N VAL A 144 10.00 -2.24 -0.43
CA VAL A 144 9.17 -3.04 0.47
C VAL A 144 8.03 -2.15 0.96
N PRO A 145 6.77 -2.37 0.53
CA PRO A 145 5.65 -1.60 1.02
C PRO A 145 5.24 -2.06 2.43
N GLU A 146 4.47 -1.25 3.13
CA GLU A 146 3.83 -1.66 4.37
C GLU A 146 2.82 -2.80 4.13
N ARG A 147 2.09 -2.72 3.01
CA ARG A 147 1.12 -3.72 2.56
C ARG A 147 1.14 -3.79 1.03
N GLY A 148 1.29 -4.98 0.48
CA GLY A 148 1.28 -5.22 -0.97
C GLY A 148 2.54 -5.92 -1.47
N SER A 149 2.68 -5.96 -2.78
CA SER A 149 3.77 -6.65 -3.49
C SER A 149 5.08 -5.88 -3.42
N TRP A 150 6.18 -6.62 -3.35
CA TRP A 150 7.51 -6.03 -3.41
C TRP A 150 7.90 -5.70 -4.84
N ILE A 151 8.60 -4.59 -5.02
CA ILE A 151 9.13 -4.17 -6.31
C ILE A 151 10.65 -4.22 -6.24
N GLU A 152 11.27 -4.93 -7.16
CA GLU A 152 12.72 -5.01 -7.29
C GLU A 152 13.14 -4.37 -8.62
N LEU A 153 13.98 -3.36 -8.54
CA LEU A 153 14.61 -2.71 -9.67
C LEU A 153 16.06 -3.19 -9.74
N GLU A 154 16.53 -3.62 -10.89
CA GLU A 154 17.91 -4.11 -11.05
C GLU A 154 18.50 -3.69 -12.39
N VAL A 155 19.73 -3.25 -12.37
CA VAL A 155 20.51 -3.04 -13.58
C VAL A 155 21.04 -4.38 -14.04
N THR A 156 20.78 -4.75 -15.28
CA THR A 156 21.23 -6.02 -15.86
C THR A 156 22.69 -5.90 -16.39
N LYS A 157 23.32 -7.03 -16.69
CA LYS A 157 24.65 -7.07 -17.34
C LYS A 157 24.72 -6.34 -18.70
N LYS A 158 23.56 -6.09 -19.33
CA LYS A 158 23.41 -5.39 -20.61
C LYS A 158 23.08 -3.91 -20.43
N ASP A 159 23.24 -3.33 -19.23
CA ASP A 159 22.88 -1.95 -18.89
C ASP A 159 21.40 -1.59 -19.04
N VAL A 160 20.54 -2.58 -19.02
CA VAL A 160 19.10 -2.35 -19.05
C VAL A 160 18.54 -2.35 -17.63
N LEU A 161 17.77 -1.34 -17.28
CA LEU A 161 17.05 -1.29 -16.04
C LEU A 161 15.80 -2.18 -16.14
N GLY A 162 15.84 -3.28 -15.42
CA GLY A 162 14.75 -4.25 -15.33
C GLY A 162 14.04 -4.13 -13.99
N MET A 163 12.82 -4.60 -13.94
CA MET A 163 12.00 -4.59 -12.76
C MET A 163 11.26 -5.92 -12.61
N LYS A 164 10.99 -6.29 -11.36
CA LYS A 164 10.15 -7.43 -10.97
C LYS A 164 9.15 -7.01 -9.92
N ILE A 165 7.95 -7.57 -9.99
CA ILE A 165 6.93 -7.47 -8.93
C ILE A 165 6.86 -8.83 -8.26
N ASP A 166 7.20 -8.90 -6.96
CA ASP A 166 7.39 -10.16 -6.23
C ASP A 166 8.37 -11.11 -6.97
N GLN A 167 7.89 -12.29 -7.34
CA GLN A 167 8.65 -13.29 -8.07
C GLN A 167 8.23 -13.41 -9.55
N SER A 168 7.57 -12.39 -10.10
CA SER A 168 7.11 -12.38 -11.49
C SER A 168 8.26 -12.30 -12.49
N ALA A 169 7.94 -12.48 -13.77
CA ALA A 169 8.90 -12.29 -14.85
C ALA A 169 9.42 -10.85 -14.88
N LYS A 170 10.69 -10.68 -15.25
CA LYS A 170 11.32 -9.37 -15.40
C LYS A 170 10.70 -8.61 -16.56
N ILE A 171 10.34 -7.37 -16.31
CA ILE A 171 9.85 -6.39 -17.30
C ILE A 171 10.79 -5.19 -17.38
N ALA A 172 10.71 -4.41 -18.45
CA ALA A 172 11.47 -3.17 -18.56
C ALA A 172 10.91 -2.13 -17.57
N ALA A 173 11.80 -1.45 -16.82
CA ALA A 173 11.38 -0.43 -15.86
C ALA A 173 10.67 0.74 -16.53
N THR A 174 11.02 1.08 -17.77
CA THR A 174 10.35 2.11 -18.56
C THR A 174 8.88 1.82 -18.83
N THR A 175 8.53 0.54 -19.05
CA THR A 175 7.12 0.11 -19.20
C THR A 175 6.34 0.34 -17.91
N PHE A 176 6.96 0.01 -16.76
CA PHE A 176 6.35 0.25 -15.46
C PHE A 176 6.17 1.73 -15.16
N LEU A 177 7.19 2.57 -15.41
CA LEU A 177 7.11 4.01 -15.21
C LEU A 177 5.96 4.64 -16.03
N ARG A 178 5.76 4.18 -17.27
CA ARG A 178 4.61 4.60 -18.06
C ARG A 178 3.28 4.12 -17.49
N ALA A 179 3.23 2.91 -16.93
CA ALA A 179 2.02 2.33 -16.34
C ALA A 179 1.63 2.97 -14.99
N LEU A 180 2.59 3.52 -14.24
CA LEU A 180 2.30 4.23 -12.99
C LEU A 180 1.52 5.52 -13.19
N TRP A 181 1.58 6.08 -14.39
CA TRP A 181 0.83 7.27 -14.71
C TRP A 181 -0.64 6.94 -14.92
N ASN A 182 -1.51 7.54 -14.11
CA ASN A 182 -2.95 7.45 -14.28
C ASN A 182 -3.52 8.81 -14.69
N PRO A 183 -3.89 9.01 -15.98
CA PRO A 183 -4.46 10.26 -16.43
C PRO A 183 -5.83 10.57 -15.80
N LEU A 184 -6.51 9.57 -15.21
CA LEU A 184 -7.81 9.75 -14.55
C LEU A 184 -7.70 10.26 -13.11
N ALA A 185 -6.49 10.27 -12.54
CA ALA A 185 -6.26 10.79 -11.18
C ALA A 185 -6.11 12.32 -11.15
N GLU A 186 -6.10 12.99 -12.30
CA GLU A 186 -6.01 14.44 -12.39
C GLU A 186 -7.42 15.05 -12.38
N GLY A 187 -7.72 15.74 -11.28
CA GLY A 187 -8.87 16.63 -11.20
C GLY A 187 -8.78 17.74 -12.23
N GLU A 188 -9.92 18.09 -12.77
CA GLU A 188 -10.21 19.06 -13.80
C GLU A 188 -9.21 20.23 -13.92
N GLY A 189 -8.61 20.40 -15.09
CA GLY A 189 -8.16 21.69 -15.60
C GLY A 189 -6.67 21.95 -15.69
N ARG A 190 -5.75 20.99 -15.54
CA ARG A 190 -4.33 21.15 -15.92
C ARG A 190 -3.90 20.03 -16.87
N GLU A 191 -3.52 20.40 -18.09
CA GLU A 191 -2.68 19.56 -18.96
C GLU A 191 -1.30 19.38 -18.31
N VAL A 192 -1.22 18.50 -17.31
CA VAL A 192 0.08 18.09 -16.78
C VAL A 192 0.57 16.95 -17.68
N VAL A 193 1.54 17.25 -18.52
CA VAL A 193 2.20 16.21 -19.32
C VAL A 193 2.95 15.28 -18.38
N PRO A 194 2.64 13.98 -18.38
CA PRO A 194 3.28 13.03 -17.46
C PRO A 194 4.79 13.01 -17.64
N PRO A 195 5.59 12.98 -16.55
CA PRO A 195 7.05 12.99 -16.65
C PRO A 195 7.63 11.76 -17.36
N PHE A 196 6.87 10.65 -17.44
CA PHE A 196 7.33 9.39 -18.05
C PHE A 196 6.43 8.89 -19.19
N SER A 197 5.65 9.78 -19.83
CA SER A 197 4.69 9.38 -20.87
C SER A 197 5.36 9.01 -22.19
N THR A 198 6.40 9.73 -22.58
CA THR A 198 7.14 9.54 -23.83
C THR A 198 8.59 9.11 -23.58
N THR A 199 9.24 8.59 -24.61
CA THR A 199 10.67 8.22 -24.56
C THR A 199 11.54 9.42 -24.22
N ASP A 200 11.27 10.57 -24.82
CA ASP A 200 12.04 11.82 -24.62
C ASP A 200 11.97 12.27 -23.16
N ARG A 201 10.78 12.25 -22.56
CA ARG A 201 10.60 12.59 -21.15
C ARG A 201 11.32 11.63 -20.21
N ILE A 202 11.37 10.33 -20.53
CA ILE A 202 12.14 9.35 -19.78
C ILE A 202 13.63 9.67 -19.92
N LEU A 203 14.12 9.95 -21.13
CA LEU A 203 15.52 10.30 -21.35
C LEU A 203 15.91 11.57 -20.60
N GLU A 204 15.10 12.64 -20.72
CA GLU A 204 15.32 13.91 -19.99
C GLU A 204 15.36 13.73 -18.46
N SER A 205 14.67 12.70 -17.93
CA SER A 205 14.66 12.41 -16.48
C SER A 205 15.89 11.66 -16.00
N PHE A 206 16.57 10.91 -16.89
CA PHE A 206 17.73 10.09 -16.54
C PHE A 206 19.05 10.61 -17.07
N TYR A 207 19.02 11.48 -18.09
CA TYR A 207 20.20 12.00 -18.77
C TYR A 207 20.05 13.50 -19.01
N ASP A 208 21.18 14.17 -19.06
CA ASP A 208 21.25 15.55 -19.55
C ASP A 208 21.16 15.51 -21.09
N VAL A 209 20.04 16.01 -21.64
CA VAL A 209 19.80 16.03 -23.09
C VAL A 209 20.08 17.43 -23.61
N GLU A 210 20.90 17.54 -24.65
CA GLU A 210 21.23 18.81 -25.30
C GLU A 210 21.22 18.69 -26.83
N ASP A 211 20.82 19.77 -27.49
CA ASP A 211 20.88 19.88 -28.96
C ASP A 211 22.30 20.24 -29.40
N VAL A 212 22.99 19.30 -30.03
CA VAL A 212 24.36 19.51 -30.52
C VAL A 212 24.43 19.47 -32.02
N ARG A 213 25.13 20.45 -32.60
CA ARG A 213 25.39 20.42 -34.06
C ARG A 213 26.31 19.26 -34.42
N VAL A 214 26.01 18.55 -35.51
CA VAL A 214 26.79 17.38 -35.98
C VAL A 214 28.31 17.65 -36.03
N THR A 215 28.71 18.89 -36.37
CA THR A 215 30.12 19.28 -36.38
C THR A 215 30.81 19.38 -35.02
N LYS A 216 30.06 19.31 -33.94
CA LYS A 216 30.56 19.36 -32.54
C LYS A 216 30.40 18.04 -31.79
N LEU A 217 30.02 16.95 -32.48
CA LEU A 217 29.89 15.64 -31.85
C LEU A 217 31.26 15.13 -31.34
N THR A 218 31.25 14.58 -30.15
CA THR A 218 32.39 13.89 -29.56
C THR A 218 32.04 12.40 -29.36
N PRO A 219 32.99 11.50 -29.17
CA PRO A 219 32.71 10.07 -28.93
C PRO A 219 31.92 9.80 -27.65
N GLU A 220 31.70 10.78 -26.83
CA GLU A 220 30.95 10.68 -25.56
C GLU A 220 29.46 11.00 -25.72
N HIS A 221 29.05 11.54 -26.88
CA HIS A 221 27.64 11.83 -27.17
C HIS A 221 26.93 10.57 -27.68
N TYR A 222 25.74 10.35 -27.19
CA TYR A 222 24.84 9.29 -27.63
C TYR A 222 23.59 9.94 -28.26
N SER A 223 23.07 9.38 -29.34
CA SER A 223 21.82 9.86 -29.93
C SER A 223 20.63 9.55 -29.00
N ALA A 224 19.74 10.52 -28.82
CA ALA A 224 18.49 10.34 -28.07
C ALA A 224 17.44 9.56 -28.87
N GLU A 225 17.51 9.63 -30.21
CA GLU A 225 16.63 8.96 -31.13
C GLU A 225 17.41 8.12 -32.16
N ASP A 226 16.73 7.15 -32.76
CA ASP A 226 17.28 6.38 -33.85
C ASP A 226 17.52 7.28 -35.06
N ILE A 227 18.76 7.29 -35.58
CA ILE A 227 19.11 8.03 -36.76
C ILE A 227 18.88 7.18 -37.99
N VAL A 228 17.81 7.48 -38.75
CA VAL A 228 17.45 6.75 -39.97
C VAL A 228 17.93 7.53 -41.19
N ASP A 229 18.62 6.85 -42.09
CA ASP A 229 18.96 7.45 -43.40
C ASP A 229 17.67 7.74 -44.21
N GLN A 230 17.47 9.00 -44.56
CA GLN A 230 16.26 9.41 -45.27
C GLN A 230 16.13 8.86 -46.70
N GLU A 231 17.24 8.42 -47.32
CA GLU A 231 17.23 7.89 -48.68
C GLU A 231 17.06 6.35 -48.68
N THR A 232 17.68 5.64 -47.74
CA THR A 232 17.65 4.18 -47.71
C THR A 232 16.68 3.61 -46.70
N GLY A 233 16.28 4.38 -45.69
CA GLY A 233 15.43 3.93 -44.59
C GLY A 233 16.15 2.96 -43.62
N GLU A 234 17.47 2.83 -43.71
CA GLU A 234 18.29 2.01 -42.80
C GLU A 234 18.69 2.82 -41.52
N LEU A 235 18.81 2.08 -40.39
CA LEU A 235 19.25 2.61 -39.10
C LEU A 235 20.75 2.85 -39.06
#